data_45d0d3596ccf5e73d13a13ef06062796
#
_entry.id   45d0d3596ccf5e73d13a13ef06062796
#
_cell.length_a   1.000
_cell.length_b   1.000
_cell.length_c   1.000
_cell.angle_alpha   90.00
_cell.angle_beta   90.00
_cell.angle_gamma   90.00
#
_symmetry.space_group_name_H-M   'P 1'
#
loop_
_entity.id
_entity.type
_entity.pdbx_description
1 polymer ?
#
loop_
_entity_poly.entity_id
_entity_poly.type
_entity_poly.pdbx_seq_one_letter_code
_entity_poly.pdbx_strand_id
1 'polypeptide(L)'
;MRRIVWIFISSMVIVFSLSCGRQGSTKNTQEAENRIIQQEDGTVSLKLEKAACYSDAVNPSNNTADWNIVISKPGRFKVWLSSATKDSSALRYSNSVKVNILDDHLEVNPAVDKIVQNSGDVPHSWFRADSYVGSFYVQEAGEYNIQVISEKVIAKNAGSKNNPQIDDTMLMSVMLTPALR
;
A
#
# COMPACT_ATOMS: atom_id res chain seq x y z
N MET A 1 -30.71 84.98 -14.39
CA MET A 1 -31.46 83.75 -13.99
C MET A 1 -30.64 82.56 -14.21
N ARG A 2 -29.98 82.01 -13.16
CA ARG A 2 -29.05 80.88 -13.21
C ARG A 2 -29.84 79.63 -12.91
N ARG A 3 -29.89 78.67 -13.82
CA ARG A 3 -30.44 77.34 -13.61
C ARG A 3 -29.31 76.40 -13.27
N ILE A 4 -29.29 75.88 -12.05
CA ILE A 4 -28.35 74.88 -11.56
C ILE A 4 -28.92 73.50 -11.92
N VAL A 5 -28.18 72.76 -12.72
CA VAL A 5 -28.51 71.36 -13.08
C VAL A 5 -27.76 70.47 -12.09
N TRP A 6 -28.51 69.75 -11.29
CA TRP A 6 -27.97 68.69 -10.41
C TRP A 6 -27.78 67.39 -11.20
N ILE A 7 -26.54 66.96 -11.36
CA ILE A 7 -26.24 65.66 -11.92
C ILE A 7 -26.12 64.68 -10.76
N PHE A 8 -27.07 63.73 -10.64
CA PHE A 8 -26.97 62.59 -9.75
C PHE A 8 -26.05 61.57 -10.36
N ILE A 9 -24.85 61.38 -9.80
CA ILE A 9 -23.96 60.29 -10.11
C ILE A 9 -24.39 59.11 -9.23
N SER A 10 -25.10 58.16 -9.84
CA SER A 10 -25.44 56.87 -9.22
C SER A 10 -24.19 56.00 -9.20
N SER A 11 -23.57 55.88 -8.02
CA SER A 11 -22.46 54.99 -7.77
C SER A 11 -22.95 53.54 -7.65
N MET A 12 -22.82 52.77 -8.72
CA MET A 12 -23.13 51.33 -8.73
C MET A 12 -21.97 50.55 -8.10
N VAL A 13 -22.14 50.19 -6.83
CA VAL A 13 -21.21 49.34 -6.10
C VAL A 13 -21.42 47.91 -6.56
N ILE A 14 -20.49 47.41 -7.40
CA ILE A 14 -20.45 46.02 -7.80
C ILE A 14 -19.73 45.24 -6.65
N VAL A 15 -20.53 44.53 -5.85
CA VAL A 15 -20.01 43.59 -4.86
C VAL A 15 -19.57 42.34 -5.59
N PHE A 16 -18.26 42.19 -5.83
CA PHE A 16 -17.68 40.91 -6.22
C PHE A 16 -17.70 39.98 -5.01
N SER A 17 -18.69 39.11 -4.93
CA SER A 17 -18.67 37.97 -4.05
C SER A 17 -17.61 36.98 -4.59
N LEU A 18 -16.37 37.01 -4.02
CA LEU A 18 -15.42 35.93 -4.16
C LEU A 18 -16.04 34.68 -3.53
N SER A 19 -16.71 33.87 -4.34
CA SER A 19 -17.02 32.50 -4.00
C SER A 19 -15.70 31.73 -3.97
N CYS A 20 -15.07 31.66 -2.79
CA CYS A 20 -14.00 30.75 -2.53
C CYS A 20 -14.58 29.33 -2.62
N GLY A 21 -14.56 28.76 -3.81
CA GLY A 21 -14.86 27.35 -4.03
C GLY A 21 -13.89 26.54 -3.18
N ARG A 22 -14.40 26.02 -2.07
CA ARG A 22 -13.73 25.04 -1.24
C ARG A 22 -13.57 23.81 -2.11
N GLN A 23 -12.42 23.69 -2.83
CA GLN A 23 -11.98 22.44 -3.38
C GLN A 23 -11.78 21.49 -2.19
N GLY A 24 -12.85 20.77 -1.87
CA GLY A 24 -12.82 19.70 -0.89
C GLY A 24 -11.77 18.72 -1.33
N SER A 25 -10.78 18.56 -0.51
CA SER A 25 -9.67 17.64 -0.64
C SER A 25 -10.19 16.21 -0.75
N THR A 26 -10.40 15.73 -1.96
CA THR A 26 -10.65 14.30 -2.26
C THR A 26 -9.45 13.42 -1.91
N LYS A 27 -8.27 14.00 -1.68
CA LYS A 27 -7.07 13.29 -1.25
C LYS A 27 -7.21 12.70 0.16
N ASN A 28 -7.78 13.43 1.10
CA ASN A 28 -7.87 12.97 2.50
C ASN A 28 -8.80 11.77 2.70
N THR A 29 -9.78 11.57 1.84
CA THR A 29 -10.73 10.46 1.98
C THR A 29 -10.12 9.14 1.49
N GLN A 30 -9.32 9.17 0.43
CA GLN A 30 -8.63 7.96 -0.06
C GLN A 30 -7.45 7.52 0.84
N GLU A 31 -6.74 8.46 1.46
CA GLU A 31 -5.69 8.16 2.45
C GLU A 31 -6.24 7.51 3.71
N ALA A 32 -7.42 7.93 4.18
CA ALA A 32 -8.08 7.31 5.34
C ALA A 32 -8.59 5.88 5.05
N GLU A 33 -8.98 5.60 3.80
CA GLU A 33 -9.56 4.31 3.39
C GLU A 33 -8.50 3.21 3.23
N ASN A 34 -7.23 3.58 3.00
CA ASN A 34 -6.12 2.65 2.81
C ASN A 34 -5.26 2.43 4.08
N ARG A 35 -5.71 2.94 5.22
CA ARG A 35 -4.98 2.85 6.48
C ARG A 35 -5.20 1.51 7.14
N ILE A 36 -4.13 0.77 7.41
CA ILE A 36 -4.19 -0.54 8.04
C ILE A 36 -3.83 -0.42 9.52
N ILE A 37 -4.73 -0.87 10.37
CA ILE A 37 -4.55 -0.80 11.83
C ILE A 37 -4.04 -2.14 12.33
N GLN A 38 -3.07 -2.11 13.25
CA GLN A 38 -2.58 -3.27 13.97
C GLN A 38 -3.74 -3.98 14.70
N GLN A 39 -3.81 -5.29 14.57
CA GLN A 39 -4.82 -6.13 15.23
C GLN A 39 -4.57 -6.25 16.74
N GLU A 40 -5.55 -6.75 17.48
CA GLU A 40 -5.45 -6.91 18.94
C GLU A 40 -4.32 -7.86 19.35
N ASP A 41 -4.05 -8.89 18.56
CA ASP A 41 -2.94 -9.84 18.75
C ASP A 41 -1.57 -9.25 18.39
N GLY A 42 -1.54 -8.00 17.91
CA GLY A 42 -0.35 -7.29 17.49
C GLY A 42 0.06 -7.53 16.03
N THR A 43 -0.66 -8.36 15.30
CA THR A 43 -0.38 -8.64 13.89
C THR A 43 -0.80 -7.48 12.99
N VAL A 44 -0.08 -7.25 11.88
CA VAL A 44 -0.48 -6.34 10.80
C VAL A 44 -0.48 -7.13 9.49
N SER A 45 -1.60 -7.15 8.79
CA SER A 45 -1.77 -7.85 7.51
C SER A 45 -1.88 -6.86 6.36
N LEU A 46 -0.87 -6.83 5.50
CA LEU A 46 -0.71 -5.90 4.38
C LEU A 46 -1.06 -6.62 3.07
N LYS A 47 -2.35 -6.67 2.75
CA LYS A 47 -2.82 -7.30 1.51
C LYS A 47 -2.55 -6.40 0.31
N LEU A 48 -2.07 -6.95 -0.81
CA LEU A 48 -1.80 -6.19 -2.04
C LEU A 48 -3.04 -5.48 -2.59
N GLU A 49 -4.23 -6.03 -2.37
CA GLU A 49 -5.50 -5.39 -2.78
C GLU A 49 -5.74 -4.02 -2.11
N LYS A 50 -5.10 -3.78 -0.95
CA LYS A 50 -5.17 -2.52 -0.19
C LYS A 50 -3.96 -1.62 -0.37
N ALA A 51 -2.99 -2.04 -1.17
CA ALA A 51 -1.79 -1.26 -1.45
C ALA A 51 -2.03 -0.14 -2.46
N ALA A 52 -1.24 0.91 -2.37
CA ALA A 52 -0.94 1.77 -3.50
C ALA A 52 0.17 1.10 -4.32
N CYS A 53 -0.18 0.58 -5.50
CA CYS A 53 0.77 -0.16 -6.34
C CYS A 53 1.25 0.70 -7.50
N TYR A 54 2.56 0.67 -7.72
CA TYR A 54 3.25 1.36 -8.81
C TYR A 54 4.01 0.32 -9.64
N SER A 55 3.78 0.32 -10.95
CA SER A 55 4.45 -0.59 -11.89
C SER A 55 5.45 0.17 -12.74
N ASP A 56 6.66 -0.37 -12.83
CA ASP A 56 7.70 0.07 -13.75
C ASP A 56 7.63 -0.84 -15.01
N ALA A 57 7.19 -0.28 -16.13
CA ALA A 57 7.04 -1.03 -17.37
C ALA A 57 8.39 -1.43 -18.01
N VAL A 58 9.47 -0.73 -17.66
CA VAL A 58 10.83 -1.00 -18.19
C VAL A 58 11.55 -2.01 -17.32
N ASN A 59 11.42 -1.87 -16.01
CA ASN A 59 12.07 -2.74 -15.04
C ASN A 59 11.08 -3.23 -13.97
N PRO A 60 10.38 -4.34 -14.20
CA PRO A 60 9.38 -4.87 -13.26
C PRO A 60 9.94 -5.18 -11.86
N SER A 61 11.25 -5.41 -11.72
CA SER A 61 11.87 -5.61 -10.40
C SER A 61 11.75 -4.39 -9.48
N ASN A 62 11.43 -3.22 -10.03
CA ASN A 62 11.17 -1.99 -9.28
C ASN A 62 9.68 -1.77 -8.97
N ASN A 63 8.80 -2.70 -9.35
CA ASN A 63 7.40 -2.58 -8.99
C ASN A 63 7.26 -2.48 -7.48
N THR A 64 6.42 -1.57 -7.04
CA THR A 64 6.35 -1.17 -5.63
C THR A 64 4.90 -1.21 -5.13
N ALA A 65 4.72 -1.69 -3.92
CA ALA A 65 3.46 -1.62 -3.18
C ALA A 65 3.70 -0.89 -1.85
N ASP A 66 2.86 0.11 -1.57
CA ASP A 66 2.94 0.95 -0.37
C ASP A 66 1.68 0.83 0.48
N TRP A 67 1.86 0.82 1.79
CA TRP A 67 0.78 0.87 2.77
C TRP A 67 1.08 1.87 3.87
N ASN A 68 0.04 2.58 4.31
CA ASN A 68 0.07 3.35 5.54
C ASN A 68 -0.50 2.51 6.67
N ILE A 69 0.24 2.33 7.74
CA ILE A 69 -0.12 1.50 8.88
C ILE A 69 -0.13 2.28 10.18
N VAL A 70 -0.90 1.79 11.14
CA VAL A 70 -0.93 2.31 12.51
C VAL A 70 -0.48 1.20 13.44
N ILE A 71 0.64 1.42 14.11
CA ILE A 71 1.15 0.55 15.17
C ILE A 71 0.73 1.12 16.52
N SER A 72 -0.09 0.40 17.24
CA SER A 72 -0.55 0.75 18.60
C SER A 72 0.30 0.11 19.71
N LYS A 73 0.88 -1.06 19.41
CA LYS A 73 1.74 -1.82 20.31
C LYS A 73 3.14 -1.91 19.68
N PRO A 74 4.08 -1.04 20.07
CA PRO A 74 5.45 -1.08 19.55
C PRO A 74 6.18 -2.33 20.00
N GLY A 75 7.27 -2.66 19.32
CA GLY A 75 8.07 -3.84 19.63
C GLY A 75 8.80 -4.41 18.41
N ARG A 76 9.33 -5.61 18.56
CA ARG A 76 9.98 -6.32 17.46
C ARG A 76 8.94 -7.10 16.67
N PHE A 77 9.01 -6.95 15.34
CA PHE A 77 8.13 -7.65 14.40
C PHE A 77 8.96 -8.56 13.49
N LYS A 78 8.47 -9.78 13.29
CA LYS A 78 8.92 -10.65 12.21
C LYS A 78 8.12 -10.31 10.96
N VAL A 79 8.82 -10.24 9.83
CA VAL A 79 8.24 -9.94 8.51
C VAL A 79 8.16 -11.22 7.71
N TRP A 80 6.99 -11.48 7.15
CA TRP A 80 6.70 -12.63 6.32
C TRP A 80 6.07 -12.16 5.00
N LEU A 81 6.52 -12.73 3.89
CA LEU A 81 5.84 -12.64 2.61
C LEU A 81 4.89 -13.83 2.49
N SER A 82 3.64 -13.58 2.12
CA SER A 82 2.69 -14.63 1.77
C SER A 82 2.50 -14.66 0.27
N SER A 83 2.79 -15.78 -0.35
CA SER A 83 2.66 -16.01 -1.78
C SER A 83 1.67 -17.12 -2.07
N ALA A 84 0.87 -16.96 -3.13
CA ALA A 84 0.17 -18.07 -3.75
C ALA A 84 1.10 -18.74 -4.75
N THR A 85 1.20 -20.07 -4.71
CA THR A 85 2.03 -20.84 -5.63
C THR A 85 1.37 -22.16 -6.02
N LYS A 86 1.68 -22.66 -7.20
CA LYS A 86 1.31 -24.03 -7.64
C LYS A 86 2.38 -25.06 -7.29
N ASP A 87 3.59 -24.60 -7.01
CA ASP A 87 4.71 -25.44 -6.61
C ASP A 87 4.96 -25.27 -5.11
N SER A 88 4.67 -26.31 -4.33
CA SER A 88 4.88 -26.30 -2.88
C SER A 88 6.34 -26.42 -2.45
N SER A 89 7.25 -26.68 -3.38
CA SER A 89 8.68 -26.86 -3.11
C SER A 89 9.51 -25.63 -3.44
N ALA A 90 9.04 -24.75 -4.33
CA ALA A 90 9.77 -23.58 -4.78
C ALA A 90 8.86 -22.40 -5.10
N LEU A 91 9.35 -21.21 -4.80
CA LEU A 91 8.76 -19.95 -5.26
C LEU A 91 9.52 -19.44 -6.48
N ARG A 92 8.76 -18.93 -7.45
CA ARG A 92 9.33 -18.43 -8.71
C ARG A 92 9.48 -16.92 -8.68
N TYR A 93 10.36 -16.44 -7.80
CA TYR A 93 10.85 -15.07 -7.83
C TYR A 93 12.13 -15.02 -8.65
N SER A 94 12.22 -14.10 -9.60
CA SER A 94 13.43 -13.89 -10.41
C SER A 94 14.43 -12.96 -9.73
N ASN A 95 13.94 -12.12 -8.81
CA ASN A 95 14.73 -11.13 -8.08
C ASN A 95 14.47 -11.22 -6.58
N SER A 96 15.39 -10.66 -5.80
CA SER A 96 15.16 -10.44 -4.37
C SER A 96 13.96 -9.52 -4.14
N VAL A 97 13.27 -9.74 -3.04
CA VAL A 97 12.20 -8.86 -2.56
C VAL A 97 12.76 -7.98 -1.46
N LYS A 98 12.47 -6.67 -1.55
CA LYS A 98 12.87 -5.69 -0.53
C LYS A 98 11.64 -5.23 0.23
N VAL A 99 11.79 -5.12 1.56
CA VAL A 99 10.77 -4.56 2.45
C VAL A 99 11.40 -3.41 3.23
N ASN A 100 10.87 -2.22 3.05
CA ASN A 100 11.34 -1.00 3.70
C ASN A 100 10.32 -0.54 4.74
N ILE A 101 10.81 -0.17 5.90
CA ILE A 101 10.05 0.50 6.97
C ILE A 101 10.98 1.46 7.69
N LEU A 102 10.58 2.74 7.80
CA LEU A 102 11.47 3.76 8.33
C LEU A 102 12.81 3.77 7.58
N ASP A 103 13.92 3.73 8.33
CA ASP A 103 15.28 3.65 7.82
C ASP A 103 15.79 2.20 7.67
N ASP A 104 14.96 1.21 8.06
CA ASP A 104 15.31 -0.21 7.96
C ASP A 104 14.94 -0.77 6.59
N HIS A 105 15.84 -1.57 6.02
CA HIS A 105 15.57 -2.36 4.81
C HIS A 105 15.89 -3.81 5.05
N LEU A 106 14.94 -4.65 4.65
CA LEU A 106 15.10 -6.09 4.62
C LEU A 106 15.11 -6.53 3.16
N GLU A 107 16.03 -7.42 2.80
CA GLU A 107 16.13 -7.99 1.46
C GLU A 107 16.27 -9.50 1.56
N VAL A 108 15.50 -10.23 0.75
CA VAL A 108 15.49 -11.68 0.75
C VAL A 108 15.22 -12.24 -0.65
N ASN A 109 15.80 -13.39 -0.95
CA ASN A 109 15.33 -14.26 -2.04
C ASN A 109 14.24 -15.16 -1.45
N PRO A 110 12.94 -14.97 -1.78
CA PRO A 110 11.86 -15.69 -1.14
C PRO A 110 11.99 -17.21 -1.35
N ALA A 111 11.85 -17.95 -0.26
CA ALA A 111 11.85 -19.41 -0.24
C ALA A 111 10.57 -19.91 0.43
N VAL A 112 10.27 -21.19 0.28
CA VAL A 112 9.15 -21.83 0.96
C VAL A 112 9.60 -22.21 2.36
N ASP A 113 9.40 -21.31 3.34
CA ASP A 113 9.70 -21.62 4.75
C ASP A 113 8.53 -22.32 5.43
N LYS A 114 7.31 -22.04 4.97
CA LYS A 114 6.10 -22.65 5.51
C LYS A 114 5.02 -22.77 4.44
N ILE A 115 4.40 -23.96 4.34
CA ILE A 115 3.15 -24.14 3.56
C ILE A 115 1.97 -24.08 4.51
N VAL A 116 1.00 -23.23 4.18
CA VAL A 116 -0.29 -23.13 4.88
C VAL A 116 -1.29 -23.97 4.11
N GLN A 117 -1.60 -25.16 4.67
CA GLN A 117 -2.57 -26.06 4.07
C GLN A 117 -4.00 -25.52 4.27
N ASN A 118 -4.84 -25.75 3.27
CA ASN A 118 -6.26 -25.36 3.29
C ASN A 118 -6.48 -23.87 3.58
N SER A 119 -5.57 -23.00 3.12
CA SER A 119 -5.73 -21.55 3.26
C SER A 119 -6.93 -21.10 2.43
N GLY A 120 -7.88 -20.40 3.06
CA GLY A 120 -9.00 -19.75 2.36
C GLY A 120 -8.58 -18.56 1.50
N ASP A 121 -7.31 -18.11 1.61
CA ASP A 121 -6.78 -16.98 0.84
C ASP A 121 -6.41 -17.35 -0.60
N VAL A 122 -6.32 -18.65 -0.93
CA VAL A 122 -5.94 -19.14 -2.25
C VAL A 122 -7.00 -20.08 -2.82
N PRO A 123 -7.24 -20.06 -4.16
CA PRO A 123 -8.17 -20.99 -4.78
C PRO A 123 -7.62 -22.42 -4.75
N HIS A 124 -8.52 -23.39 -4.91
CA HIS A 124 -8.15 -24.79 -5.05
C HIS A 124 -7.09 -24.97 -6.16
N SER A 125 -6.17 -25.87 -5.98
CA SER A 125 -4.96 -26.12 -6.78
C SER A 125 -3.79 -25.16 -6.56
N TRP A 126 -3.96 -24.15 -5.69
CA TRP A 126 -2.86 -23.29 -5.25
C TRP A 126 -2.54 -23.56 -3.78
N PHE A 127 -1.27 -23.34 -3.40
CA PHE A 127 -0.82 -23.36 -2.02
C PHE A 127 -0.49 -21.94 -1.58
N ARG A 128 -0.72 -21.64 -0.32
CA ARG A 128 -0.13 -20.47 0.31
C ARG A 128 1.22 -20.87 0.89
N ALA A 129 2.26 -20.18 0.47
CA ALA A 129 3.61 -20.32 1.00
C ALA A 129 4.03 -19.03 1.69
N ASP A 130 4.50 -19.15 2.93
CA ASP A 130 5.02 -18.01 3.68
C ASP A 130 6.57 -18.08 3.69
N SER A 131 7.21 -16.94 3.36
CA SER A 131 8.67 -16.76 3.35
C SER A 131 9.07 -15.78 4.44
N TYR A 132 10.03 -16.11 5.27
CA TYR A 132 10.58 -15.23 6.27
C TYR A 132 11.53 -14.22 5.65
N VAL A 133 11.30 -12.94 5.89
CA VAL A 133 12.13 -11.85 5.34
C VAL A 133 13.18 -11.38 6.33
N GLY A 134 12.80 -11.30 7.60
CA GLY A 134 13.62 -10.72 8.64
C GLY A 134 12.80 -10.16 9.79
N SER A 135 13.39 -9.28 10.56
CA SER A 135 12.68 -8.58 11.64
C SER A 135 13.17 -7.14 11.77
N PHE A 136 12.29 -6.24 12.20
CA PHE A 136 12.62 -4.87 12.57
C PHE A 136 12.03 -4.52 13.93
N TYR A 137 12.45 -3.38 14.47
CA TYR A 137 12.00 -2.91 15.78
C TYR A 137 11.33 -1.54 15.63
N VAL A 138 10.06 -1.46 16.01
CA VAL A 138 9.30 -0.22 16.10
C VAL A 138 9.38 0.29 17.53
N GLN A 139 9.97 1.44 17.75
CA GLN A 139 10.23 2.00 19.08
C GLN A 139 8.96 2.58 19.71
N GLU A 140 8.13 3.26 18.93
CA GLU A 140 6.98 4.03 19.42
C GLU A 140 5.70 3.63 18.67
N ALA A 141 4.57 3.84 19.32
CA ALA A 141 3.28 3.75 18.65
C ALA A 141 3.10 4.94 17.70
N GLY A 142 2.54 4.71 16.53
CA GLY A 142 2.41 5.78 15.54
C GLY A 142 1.99 5.28 14.17
N GLU A 143 2.07 6.19 13.21
CA GLU A 143 1.82 5.93 11.81
C GLU A 143 3.13 5.71 11.07
N TYR A 144 3.14 4.68 10.23
CA TYR A 144 4.31 4.27 9.48
C TYR A 144 3.92 3.97 8.05
N ASN A 145 4.87 4.16 7.13
CA ASN A 145 4.75 3.66 5.77
C ASN A 145 5.60 2.40 5.62
N ILE A 146 5.04 1.38 4.98
CA ILE A 146 5.75 0.17 4.59
C ILE A 146 5.69 0.05 3.09
N GLN A 147 6.85 -0.22 2.51
CA GLN A 147 7.03 -0.39 1.08
C GLN A 147 7.57 -1.78 0.78
N VAL A 148 7.02 -2.43 -0.23
CA VAL A 148 7.55 -3.67 -0.79
C VAL A 148 7.92 -3.45 -2.24
N ILE A 149 9.12 -3.89 -2.63
CA ILE A 149 9.62 -3.80 -4.00
C ILE A 149 9.83 -5.22 -4.51
N SER A 150 9.13 -5.58 -5.59
CA SER A 150 9.19 -6.91 -6.20
C SER A 150 8.54 -6.92 -7.58
N GLU A 151 9.08 -7.72 -8.49
CA GLU A 151 8.46 -7.97 -9.78
C GLU A 151 7.06 -8.64 -9.68
N LYS A 152 6.72 -9.21 -8.53
CA LYS A 152 5.41 -9.81 -8.26
C LYS A 152 4.36 -8.81 -7.78
N VAL A 153 4.72 -7.54 -7.61
CA VAL A 153 3.75 -6.47 -7.38
C VAL A 153 3.11 -6.06 -8.70
N ILE A 154 1.81 -6.26 -8.81
CA ILE A 154 1.03 -5.95 -10.02
C ILE A 154 0.00 -4.88 -9.66
N ALA A 155 0.07 -3.72 -10.33
CA ALA A 155 -0.93 -2.67 -10.16
C ALA A 155 -2.31 -3.13 -10.65
N LYS A 156 -3.37 -2.78 -9.92
CA LYS A 156 -4.76 -3.16 -10.22
C LYS A 156 -5.21 -2.81 -11.66
N ASN A 157 -4.60 -1.80 -12.27
CA ASN A 157 -4.94 -1.31 -13.60
C ASN A 157 -4.09 -1.91 -14.73
N ALA A 158 -3.08 -2.73 -14.42
CA ALA A 158 -2.24 -3.38 -15.43
C ALA A 158 -2.94 -4.57 -16.12
N GLY A 159 -4.15 -4.91 -15.70
CA GLY A 159 -4.84 -6.16 -16.03
C GLY A 159 -5.93 -6.06 -17.06
N SER A 160 -5.82 -5.30 -18.16
CA SER A 160 -6.97 -5.33 -19.08
C SER A 160 -6.74 -5.97 -20.45
N LYS A 161 -5.55 -6.14 -20.98
CA LYS A 161 -5.43 -6.80 -22.31
C LYS A 161 -4.15 -7.60 -22.58
N ASN A 162 -3.13 -7.47 -21.77
CA ASN A 162 -1.96 -8.35 -21.84
C ASN A 162 -1.78 -8.94 -20.43
N ASN A 163 -2.61 -9.94 -20.11
CA ASN A 163 -2.40 -10.73 -18.92
C ASN A 163 -0.97 -11.29 -19.00
N PRO A 164 0.03 -10.76 -18.26
CA PRO A 164 1.27 -11.46 -18.15
C PRO A 164 0.85 -12.84 -17.64
N GLN A 165 1.22 -13.84 -18.35
CA GLN A 165 1.00 -15.24 -18.06
C GLN A 165 0.97 -15.39 -16.54
N ILE A 166 -0.17 -15.81 -15.97
CA ILE A 166 -0.33 -15.95 -14.52
C ILE A 166 0.79 -16.88 -14.11
N ASP A 167 1.84 -16.26 -13.62
CA ASP A 167 3.05 -16.96 -13.21
C ASP A 167 2.66 -17.93 -12.09
N ASP A 168 3.34 -19.05 -11.98
CA ASP A 168 3.03 -20.07 -10.97
C ASP A 168 3.23 -19.59 -9.52
N THR A 169 3.62 -18.32 -9.33
CA THR A 169 3.81 -17.67 -8.02
C THR A 169 3.32 -16.22 -8.06
N MET A 170 2.48 -15.82 -7.11
CA MET A 170 1.98 -14.45 -6.93
C MET A 170 2.20 -13.99 -5.49
N LEU A 171 2.72 -12.78 -5.30
CA LEU A 171 2.74 -12.14 -3.99
C LEU A 171 1.30 -11.73 -3.60
N MET A 172 0.86 -12.11 -2.41
CA MET A 172 -0.49 -11.83 -1.91
C MET A 172 -0.49 -10.75 -0.84
N SER A 173 0.41 -10.88 0.12
CA SER A 173 0.47 -9.99 1.28
C SER A 173 1.83 -10.02 1.96
N VAL A 174 2.04 -9.00 2.80
CA VAL A 174 3.11 -8.99 3.80
C VAL A 174 2.48 -9.04 5.18
N MET A 175 3.00 -9.87 6.04
CA MET A 175 2.54 -9.99 7.43
C MET A 175 3.63 -9.58 8.40
N LEU A 176 3.26 -8.73 9.35
CA LEU A 176 4.07 -8.38 10.49
C LEU A 176 3.50 -9.12 11.70
N THR A 177 4.30 -9.97 12.31
CA THR A 177 3.90 -10.70 13.51
C THR A 177 4.79 -10.31 14.69
N PRO A 178 4.24 -10.06 15.89
CA PRO A 178 5.08 -9.78 17.05
C PRO A 178 6.09 -10.90 17.28
N ALA A 179 7.35 -10.55 17.47
CA ALA A 179 8.33 -11.51 17.93
C ALA A 179 8.10 -11.71 19.43
N LEU A 180 7.66 -12.91 19.82
CA LEU A 180 7.59 -13.29 21.23
C LEU A 180 8.99 -13.15 21.84
N ARG A 181 9.05 -12.59 23.04
CA ARG A 181 10.28 -12.47 23.84
C ARG A 181 10.71 -13.83 24.35
#